data_bc8926b8ab380297f63696f940947d71
#
_entry.id   bc8926b8ab380297f63696f940947d71
#
_cell.length_a   1.000
_cell.length_b   1.000
_cell.length_c   1.000
_cell.angle_alpha   90.00
_cell.angle_beta   90.00
_cell.angle_gamma   90.00
#
_symmetry.space_group_name_H-M   'P 1'
#
loop_
_entity.id
_entity.type
_entity.pdbx_description
1 polymer ?
#
loop_
_entity_poly.entity_id
_entity_poly.type
_entity_poly.pdbx_seq_one_letter_code
_entity_poly.pdbx_strand_id
1 'polypeptide(L)'
;VVITCPIRFRQDWIITDHAASFFFAEGVKWTSLTEVRLNDATGKPAGSIDVVLVAYDDAGKVVDFGALEIQAVYISGNVREPFEYYMEDPASRASMDWSNKANYPRPDYLSSSRKRLVPQLVYKGGILHSWNKKIAVALNRTFFATLPTLKQVPKDQADIAWLVYDLKIHADDNHKPGRYYLTKVDEIFTDFESALLSITTPLPGQIGDFIKLLQEKLDEHLENPPTNQTMERPF
;
A
#
# COMPACT_ATOMS: atom_id res chain seq x y z
N VAL A 1 -5.91 11.65 -8.88
CA VAL A 1 -4.59 12.02 -8.28
C VAL A 1 -4.06 10.83 -7.51
N VAL A 2 -2.74 10.58 -7.57
CA VAL A 2 -2.09 9.45 -6.89
C VAL A 2 -1.33 9.94 -5.68
N ILE A 3 -1.50 9.26 -4.54
CA ILE A 3 -0.79 9.60 -3.29
C ILE A 3 0.49 8.78 -3.22
N THR A 4 1.63 9.42 -3.48
CA THR A 4 2.96 8.79 -3.51
C THR A 4 3.78 9.06 -2.25
N CYS A 5 3.37 10.02 -1.43
CA CYS A 5 4.04 10.37 -0.17
C CYS A 5 3.22 9.88 1.03
N PRO A 6 3.76 9.02 1.91
CA PRO A 6 3.03 8.53 3.08
C PRO A 6 2.65 9.65 4.07
N ILE A 7 3.42 10.74 4.12
CA ILE A 7 3.12 11.90 4.98
C ILE A 7 1.77 12.54 4.59
N ARG A 8 1.38 12.43 3.30
CA ARG A 8 0.09 12.96 2.86
C ARG A 8 -1.10 12.30 3.53
N PHE A 9 -0.99 11.04 3.93
CA PHE A 9 -2.02 10.35 4.70
C PHE A 9 -2.14 10.86 6.15
N ARG A 10 -1.11 11.53 6.67
CA ARG A 10 -1.11 12.10 8.03
C ARG A 10 -1.82 13.46 8.13
N GLN A 11 -2.47 13.91 7.04
CA GLN A 11 -3.21 15.18 7.07
C GLN A 11 -4.32 15.10 8.12
N ASP A 12 -4.23 16.01 9.11
CA ASP A 12 -5.18 16.15 10.23
C ASP A 12 -5.43 14.83 11.00
N TRP A 13 -4.60 13.83 10.77
CA TRP A 13 -4.67 12.47 11.35
C TRP A 13 -6.02 11.77 11.18
N ILE A 14 -6.83 12.18 10.19
CA ILE A 14 -8.17 11.60 9.95
C ILE A 14 -8.14 10.07 9.75
N ILE A 15 -7.01 9.53 9.29
CA ILE A 15 -6.84 8.08 9.13
C ILE A 15 -6.89 7.34 10.47
N THR A 16 -6.43 7.97 11.57
CA THR A 16 -6.45 7.35 12.90
C THR A 16 -7.88 7.28 13.45
N ASP A 17 -8.69 8.33 13.27
CA ASP A 17 -10.10 8.33 13.68
C ASP A 17 -10.89 7.25 12.92
N HIS A 18 -10.66 7.13 11.61
CA HIS A 18 -11.30 6.09 10.80
C HIS A 18 -10.86 4.68 11.23
N ALA A 19 -9.57 4.47 11.52
CA ALA A 19 -9.08 3.19 12.02
C ALA A 19 -9.61 2.89 13.43
N ALA A 20 -9.65 3.88 14.33
CA ALA A 20 -10.19 3.74 15.67
C ALA A 20 -11.66 3.29 15.64
N SER A 21 -12.46 3.84 14.72
CA SER A 21 -13.86 3.44 14.55
C SER A 21 -14.03 1.97 14.13
N PHE A 22 -13.01 1.38 13.53
CA PHE A 22 -12.99 -0.05 13.19
C PHE A 22 -12.47 -0.91 14.36
N PHE A 23 -11.46 -0.43 15.10
CA PHE A 23 -10.82 -1.21 16.17
C PHE A 23 -11.62 -1.24 17.44
N PHE A 24 -12.23 -0.11 17.83
CA PHE A 24 -12.78 0.09 19.14
C PHE A 24 -14.28 0.43 19.09
N ALA A 25 -14.98 0.13 20.18
CA ALA A 25 -16.35 0.59 20.39
C ALA A 25 -16.37 2.11 20.64
N GLU A 26 -17.52 2.72 20.39
CA GLU A 26 -17.75 4.14 20.69
C GLU A 26 -17.49 4.45 22.16
N GLY A 27 -16.85 5.59 22.44
CA GLY A 27 -16.52 6.06 23.79
C GLY A 27 -15.27 5.46 24.42
N VAL A 28 -14.59 4.51 23.76
CA VAL A 28 -13.32 3.95 24.25
C VAL A 28 -12.23 5.03 24.18
N LYS A 29 -11.47 5.23 25.26
CA LYS A 29 -10.29 6.11 25.29
C LYS A 29 -9.15 5.45 24.53
N TRP A 30 -8.56 6.14 23.56
CA TRP A 30 -7.42 5.64 22.80
C TRP A 30 -6.42 6.75 22.48
N THR A 31 -5.22 6.33 22.09
CA THR A 31 -4.16 7.19 21.56
C THR A 31 -3.41 6.47 20.43
N SER A 32 -2.58 7.19 19.70
CA SER A 32 -1.76 6.63 18.64
C SER A 32 -0.27 6.66 18.97
N LEU A 33 0.43 5.57 18.64
CA LEU A 33 1.87 5.43 18.74
C LEU A 33 2.42 5.14 17.34
N THR A 34 3.48 5.83 16.93
CA THR A 34 4.07 5.67 15.58
C THR A 34 5.30 4.78 15.61
N GLU A 35 5.52 4.05 14.50
CA GLU A 35 6.73 3.25 14.25
C GLU A 35 7.06 2.21 15.34
N VAL A 36 6.01 1.54 15.82
CA VAL A 36 6.16 0.52 16.87
C VAL A 36 6.74 -0.76 16.29
N ARG A 37 7.90 -1.18 16.80
CA ARG A 37 8.57 -2.41 16.36
C ARG A 37 7.79 -3.64 16.80
N LEU A 38 7.54 -4.55 15.84
CA LEU A 38 6.97 -5.86 16.06
C LEU A 38 8.05 -6.94 15.91
N ASN A 39 8.13 -7.86 16.86
CA ASN A 39 9.01 -9.01 16.79
C ASN A 39 8.21 -10.31 16.67
N ASP A 40 8.80 -11.31 16.04
CA ASP A 40 8.25 -12.67 16.00
C ASP A 40 8.51 -13.44 17.32
N ALA A 41 8.01 -14.67 17.39
CA ALA A 41 8.17 -15.54 18.58
C ALA A 41 9.64 -15.88 18.91
N THR A 42 10.57 -15.70 17.96
CA THR A 42 12.02 -15.92 18.17
C THR A 42 12.75 -14.64 18.56
N GLY A 43 12.03 -13.51 18.70
CA GLY A 43 12.59 -12.19 18.99
C GLY A 43 13.18 -11.47 17.78
N LYS A 44 13.06 -12.03 16.56
CA LYS A 44 13.50 -11.37 15.34
C LYS A 44 12.51 -10.29 14.89
N PRO A 45 12.98 -9.17 14.33
CA PRO A 45 12.10 -8.13 13.84
C PRO A 45 11.20 -8.61 12.70
N ALA A 46 9.89 -8.53 12.88
CA ALA A 46 8.89 -8.72 11.82
C ALA A 46 8.59 -7.42 11.06
N GLY A 47 9.11 -6.28 11.55
CA GLY A 47 8.98 -4.95 10.98
C GLY A 47 8.50 -3.92 12.01
N SER A 48 8.33 -2.67 11.55
CA SER A 48 7.68 -1.62 12.34
C SER A 48 6.27 -1.39 11.81
N ILE A 49 5.30 -1.29 12.69
CA ILE A 49 3.93 -0.88 12.37
C ILE A 49 3.92 0.64 12.25
N ASP A 50 3.35 1.18 11.18
CA ASP A 50 3.37 2.63 10.93
C ASP A 50 2.66 3.41 12.04
N VAL A 51 1.48 2.93 12.47
CA VAL A 51 0.72 3.51 13.60
C VAL A 51 0.02 2.39 14.36
N VAL A 52 0.20 2.34 15.66
CA VAL A 52 -0.58 1.48 16.55
C VAL A 52 -1.56 2.36 17.31
N LEU A 53 -2.85 2.07 17.23
CA LEU A 53 -3.86 2.69 18.06
C LEU A 53 -4.01 1.83 19.31
N VAL A 54 -3.90 2.46 20.48
CA VAL A 54 -3.89 1.80 21.77
C VAL A 54 -5.07 2.29 22.61
N ALA A 55 -5.96 1.38 22.97
CA ALA A 55 -7.02 1.65 23.92
C ALA A 55 -6.52 1.47 25.36
N TYR A 56 -6.90 2.35 26.26
CA TYR A 56 -6.46 2.33 27.66
C TYR A 56 -7.58 2.69 28.63
N ASP A 57 -7.47 2.16 29.86
CA ASP A 57 -8.40 2.42 30.97
C ASP A 57 -8.08 3.73 31.69
N ASP A 58 -8.86 4.04 32.73
CA ASP A 58 -8.69 5.25 33.55
C ASP A 58 -7.38 5.27 34.36
N ALA A 59 -6.76 4.12 34.53
CA ALA A 59 -5.44 4.00 35.17
C ALA A 59 -4.29 4.12 34.19
N GLY A 60 -4.58 4.33 32.88
CA GLY A 60 -3.60 4.40 31.82
C GLY A 60 -3.05 3.04 31.37
N LYS A 61 -3.69 1.94 31.77
CA LYS A 61 -3.28 0.60 31.38
C LYS A 61 -3.86 0.25 30.00
N VAL A 62 -3.03 -0.33 29.13
CA VAL A 62 -3.44 -0.83 27.81
C VAL A 62 -4.46 -1.96 27.97
N VAL A 63 -5.62 -1.83 27.34
CA VAL A 63 -6.69 -2.83 27.33
C VAL A 63 -6.90 -3.48 25.98
N ASP A 64 -6.61 -2.75 24.89
CA ASP A 64 -6.69 -3.27 23.51
C ASP A 64 -5.81 -2.46 22.57
N PHE A 65 -5.56 -2.97 21.36
CA PHE A 65 -4.86 -2.24 20.30
C PHE A 65 -5.22 -2.76 18.91
N GLY A 66 -5.00 -1.90 17.89
CA GLY A 66 -5.07 -2.26 16.48
C GLY A 66 -3.94 -1.62 15.70
N ALA A 67 -3.57 -2.21 14.57
CA ALA A 67 -2.49 -1.75 13.71
C ALA A 67 -3.03 -1.01 12.48
N LEU A 68 -2.48 0.16 12.20
CA LEU A 68 -2.76 0.93 10.98
C LEU A 68 -1.48 1.02 10.14
N GLU A 69 -1.55 0.46 8.94
CA GLU A 69 -0.49 0.54 7.91
C GLU A 69 -0.84 1.61 6.88
N ILE A 70 0.15 2.39 6.47
CA ILE A 70 0.00 3.47 5.50
C ILE A 70 0.69 3.08 4.20
N GLN A 71 -0.10 2.79 3.17
CA GLN A 71 0.42 2.33 1.89
C GLN A 71 0.34 3.42 0.82
N ALA A 72 1.38 4.24 0.72
CA ALA A 72 1.58 5.15 -0.40
C ALA A 72 2.02 4.38 -1.66
N VAL A 73 1.73 4.95 -2.84
CA VAL A 73 2.12 4.35 -4.11
C VAL A 73 3.60 4.61 -4.40
N TYR A 74 4.34 3.58 -4.73
CA TYR A 74 5.73 3.69 -5.16
C TYR A 74 5.82 4.38 -6.52
N ILE A 75 6.89 5.14 -6.73
CA ILE A 75 7.19 5.79 -8.01
C ILE A 75 8.34 5.03 -8.67
N SER A 76 8.14 4.56 -9.89
CA SER A 76 9.19 4.09 -10.77
C SER A 76 9.64 5.19 -11.73
N GLY A 77 10.82 5.06 -12.29
CA GLY A 77 11.43 6.05 -13.17
C GLY A 77 12.32 7.06 -12.43
N ASN A 78 12.79 8.05 -13.17
CA ASN A 78 13.67 9.09 -12.64
C ASN A 78 12.84 10.23 -12.03
N VAL A 79 12.84 10.34 -10.70
CA VAL A 79 12.13 11.41 -9.97
C VAL A 79 13.01 12.66 -9.82
N ARG A 80 14.32 12.47 -9.74
CA ARG A 80 15.27 13.53 -9.39
C ARG A 80 15.37 14.58 -10.49
N GLU A 81 15.69 14.17 -11.71
CA GLU A 81 15.88 15.09 -12.83
C GLU A 81 14.63 15.93 -13.14
N PRO A 82 13.40 15.34 -13.24
CA PRO A 82 12.19 16.13 -13.37
C PRO A 82 11.97 17.13 -12.22
N PHE A 83 12.26 16.74 -10.99
CA PHE A 83 12.09 17.62 -9.84
C PHE A 83 13.09 18.77 -9.85
N GLU A 84 14.37 18.51 -10.14
CA GLU A 84 15.42 19.54 -10.28
C GLU A 84 15.05 20.53 -11.38
N TYR A 85 14.60 20.02 -12.56
CA TYR A 85 14.15 20.87 -13.65
C TYR A 85 12.93 21.73 -13.24
N TYR A 86 11.94 21.17 -12.52
CA TYR A 86 10.82 21.95 -12.00
C TYR A 86 11.30 23.06 -11.05
N MET A 87 12.23 22.75 -10.15
CA MET A 87 12.71 23.68 -9.11
C MET A 87 13.52 24.86 -9.64
N GLU A 88 14.07 24.78 -10.85
CA GLU A 88 14.76 25.90 -11.51
C GLU A 88 13.80 27.06 -11.84
N ASP A 89 12.54 26.76 -12.23
CA ASP A 89 11.51 27.74 -12.50
C ASP A 89 10.10 27.17 -12.24
N PRO A 90 9.69 27.06 -10.96
CA PRO A 90 8.40 26.47 -10.60
C PRO A 90 7.17 27.19 -11.18
N ALA A 91 7.29 28.50 -11.37
CA ALA A 91 6.16 29.31 -11.84
C ALA A 91 5.78 29.00 -13.29
N SER A 92 6.77 28.91 -14.18
CA SER A 92 6.54 28.59 -15.61
C SER A 92 6.35 27.11 -15.86
N ARG A 93 6.88 26.25 -14.99
CA ARG A 93 6.90 24.78 -15.17
C ARG A 93 5.82 24.03 -14.38
N ALA A 94 4.90 24.76 -13.71
CA ALA A 94 3.84 24.16 -12.89
C ALA A 94 2.88 23.23 -13.64
N SER A 95 2.67 23.49 -14.95
CA SER A 95 1.80 22.70 -15.82
C SER A 95 2.54 21.82 -16.83
N MET A 96 3.82 21.56 -16.59
CA MET A 96 4.67 20.82 -17.49
C MET A 96 4.18 19.38 -17.70
N ASP A 97 4.10 18.94 -18.95
CA ASP A 97 3.82 17.56 -19.31
C ASP A 97 5.10 16.70 -19.29
N TRP A 98 5.14 15.77 -18.38
CA TRP A 98 6.26 14.83 -18.17
C TRP A 98 6.14 13.56 -19.00
N SER A 99 4.96 13.27 -19.56
CA SER A 99 4.63 11.98 -20.16
C SER A 99 5.52 11.63 -21.35
N ASN A 100 6.10 12.62 -22.03
CA ASN A 100 6.96 12.45 -23.20
C ASN A 100 8.46 12.31 -22.86
N LYS A 101 8.84 12.32 -21.59
CA LYS A 101 10.25 12.14 -21.18
C LYS A 101 10.58 10.66 -20.98
N ALA A 102 11.72 10.21 -21.46
CA ALA A 102 12.24 8.89 -21.14
C ALA A 102 12.44 8.73 -19.63
N ASN A 103 12.06 7.57 -19.07
CA ASN A 103 12.14 7.30 -17.62
C ASN A 103 11.37 8.26 -16.74
N TYR A 104 10.34 8.90 -17.25
CA TYR A 104 9.53 9.81 -16.47
C TYR A 104 8.90 9.13 -15.23
N PRO A 105 8.76 9.86 -14.11
CA PRO A 105 8.20 9.28 -12.89
C PRO A 105 6.73 8.90 -13.07
N ARG A 106 6.40 7.66 -12.75
CA ARG A 106 5.05 7.11 -12.85
C ARG A 106 4.70 6.24 -11.65
N PRO A 107 3.40 6.13 -11.30
CA PRO A 107 2.95 5.23 -10.25
C PRO A 107 3.29 3.77 -10.59
N ASP A 108 3.93 3.07 -9.65
CA ASP A 108 4.24 1.64 -9.77
C ASP A 108 3.37 0.84 -8.77
N TYR A 109 2.16 0.55 -9.21
CA TYR A 109 1.20 -0.20 -8.39
C TYR A 109 1.66 -1.64 -8.14
N LEU A 110 2.31 -2.26 -9.12
CA LEU A 110 2.78 -3.64 -9.00
C LEU A 110 3.86 -3.78 -7.92
N SER A 111 4.86 -2.89 -7.91
CA SER A 111 5.87 -2.87 -6.85
C SER A 111 5.27 -2.45 -5.50
N SER A 112 4.29 -1.55 -5.49
CA SER A 112 3.58 -1.17 -4.27
C SER A 112 2.86 -2.36 -3.63
N SER A 113 2.19 -3.18 -4.44
CA SER A 113 1.54 -4.40 -3.97
C SER A 113 2.56 -5.47 -3.56
N ARG A 114 3.37 -5.96 -4.51
CA ARG A 114 4.21 -7.16 -4.32
C ARG A 114 5.40 -6.96 -3.38
N LYS A 115 6.00 -5.77 -3.40
CA LYS A 115 7.24 -5.51 -2.63
C LYS A 115 6.99 -4.80 -1.29
N ARG A 116 5.79 -4.28 -1.05
CA ARG A 116 5.47 -3.54 0.17
C ARG A 116 4.23 -4.06 0.87
N LEU A 117 3.04 -3.92 0.28
CA LEU A 117 1.79 -4.31 0.93
C LEU A 117 1.77 -5.81 1.29
N VAL A 118 2.08 -6.69 0.34
CA VAL A 118 2.07 -8.14 0.56
C VAL A 118 3.02 -8.57 1.67
N PRO A 119 4.31 -8.18 1.70
CA PRO A 119 5.19 -8.52 2.81
C PRO A 119 4.70 -7.99 4.16
N GLN A 120 4.13 -6.78 4.22
CA GLN A 120 3.59 -6.25 5.47
C GLN A 120 2.43 -7.10 5.99
N LEU A 121 1.49 -7.48 5.12
CA LEU A 121 0.38 -8.35 5.49
C LEU A 121 0.85 -9.75 5.89
N VAL A 122 1.79 -10.34 5.17
CA VAL A 122 2.32 -11.68 5.48
C VAL A 122 2.99 -11.70 6.85
N TYR A 123 3.94 -10.80 7.09
CA TYR A 123 4.75 -10.83 8.32
C TYR A 123 4.03 -10.18 9.50
N LYS A 124 3.67 -8.91 9.39
CA LYS A 124 3.03 -8.18 10.49
C LYS A 124 1.57 -8.62 10.67
N GLY A 125 0.85 -8.71 9.56
CA GLY A 125 -0.55 -9.12 9.55
C GLY A 125 -0.76 -10.52 10.10
N GLY A 126 0.10 -11.48 9.74
CA GLY A 126 0.04 -12.85 10.26
C GLY A 126 0.19 -12.93 11.78
N ILE A 127 1.10 -12.13 12.37
CA ILE A 127 1.27 -12.06 13.83
C ILE A 127 0.02 -11.46 14.48
N LEU A 128 -0.47 -10.33 13.97
CA LEU A 128 -1.66 -9.65 14.50
C LEU A 128 -2.90 -10.54 14.41
N HIS A 129 -3.11 -11.20 13.29
CA HIS A 129 -4.20 -12.16 13.11
C HIS A 129 -4.11 -13.32 14.14
N SER A 130 -2.92 -13.87 14.37
CA SER A 130 -2.69 -14.91 15.38
C SER A 130 -3.00 -14.43 16.81
N TRP A 131 -2.91 -13.13 17.06
CA TRP A 131 -3.28 -12.51 18.34
C TRP A 131 -4.74 -12.06 18.38
N ASN A 132 -5.54 -12.34 17.35
CA ASN A 132 -6.91 -11.83 17.16
C ASN A 132 -6.96 -10.29 17.23
N LYS A 133 -5.98 -9.60 16.63
CA LYS A 133 -5.92 -8.15 16.54
C LYS A 133 -6.21 -7.66 15.12
N LYS A 134 -6.99 -6.59 15.05
CA LYS A 134 -7.44 -5.99 13.80
C LYS A 134 -6.35 -5.15 13.14
N ILE A 135 -6.42 -5.07 11.81
CA ILE A 135 -5.51 -4.29 10.98
C ILE A 135 -6.34 -3.33 10.12
N ALA A 136 -5.92 -2.08 10.02
CA ALA A 136 -6.42 -1.16 9.01
C ALA A 136 -5.29 -0.84 8.02
N VAL A 137 -5.63 -0.72 6.74
CA VAL A 137 -4.69 -0.33 5.68
C VAL A 137 -5.22 0.94 5.01
N ALA A 138 -4.52 2.05 5.21
CA ALA A 138 -4.84 3.31 4.53
C ALA A 138 -4.12 3.36 3.19
N LEU A 139 -4.87 3.47 2.09
CA LEU A 139 -4.32 3.46 0.75
C LEU A 139 -5.10 4.34 -0.23
N ASN A 140 -4.44 4.68 -1.36
CA ASN A 140 -5.06 5.50 -2.38
C ASN A 140 -6.07 4.69 -3.22
N ARG A 141 -7.17 5.33 -3.61
CA ARG A 141 -8.24 4.73 -4.42
C ARG A 141 -7.72 4.08 -5.71
N THR A 142 -6.81 4.74 -6.42
CA THR A 142 -6.26 4.19 -7.67
C THR A 142 -5.39 2.96 -7.43
N PHE A 143 -4.73 2.88 -6.29
CA PHE A 143 -3.98 1.68 -5.90
C PHE A 143 -4.94 0.55 -5.48
N PHE A 144 -5.94 0.83 -4.66
CA PHE A 144 -6.93 -0.17 -4.27
C PHE A 144 -7.62 -0.80 -5.48
N ALA A 145 -7.95 -0.01 -6.50
CA ALA A 145 -8.56 -0.48 -7.75
C ALA A 145 -7.67 -1.44 -8.57
N THR A 146 -6.36 -1.52 -8.28
CA THR A 146 -5.45 -2.48 -8.92
C THR A 146 -5.30 -3.79 -8.16
N LEU A 147 -5.84 -3.88 -6.95
CA LEU A 147 -5.88 -5.14 -6.19
C LEU A 147 -6.94 -6.09 -6.79
N PRO A 148 -6.79 -7.40 -6.59
CA PRO A 148 -7.83 -8.35 -6.94
C PRO A 148 -9.14 -8.02 -6.22
N THR A 149 -10.27 -8.52 -6.74
CA THR A 149 -11.54 -8.42 -6.03
C THR A 149 -11.45 -9.17 -4.69
N LEU A 150 -11.66 -8.44 -3.61
CA LEU A 150 -11.61 -8.98 -2.25
C LEU A 150 -13.00 -9.41 -1.80
N LYS A 151 -13.09 -10.57 -1.15
CA LYS A 151 -14.31 -11.05 -0.54
C LYS A 151 -14.62 -10.22 0.70
N GLN A 152 -15.73 -9.47 0.65
CA GLN A 152 -16.14 -8.64 1.78
C GLN A 152 -16.88 -9.46 2.85
N VAL A 153 -16.72 -9.05 4.09
CA VAL A 153 -17.43 -9.56 5.26
C VAL A 153 -18.06 -8.40 6.06
N PRO A 154 -19.02 -8.64 6.95
CA PRO A 154 -19.50 -7.62 7.88
C PRO A 154 -18.37 -7.07 8.75
N LYS A 155 -18.46 -5.79 9.14
CA LYS A 155 -17.43 -5.08 9.92
C LYS A 155 -17.04 -5.78 11.23
N ASP A 156 -18.01 -6.37 11.90
CA ASP A 156 -17.83 -7.10 13.16
C ASP A 156 -17.10 -8.44 13.01
N GLN A 157 -17.11 -9.01 11.78
CA GLN A 157 -16.42 -10.26 11.44
C GLN A 157 -15.08 -10.02 10.72
N ALA A 158 -14.71 -8.77 10.52
CA ALA A 158 -13.54 -8.42 9.74
C ALA A 158 -12.26 -8.38 10.59
N ASP A 159 -11.18 -8.88 10.02
CA ASP A 159 -9.82 -8.74 10.52
C ASP A 159 -9.12 -7.52 9.93
N ILE A 160 -9.46 -7.18 8.66
CA ILE A 160 -8.84 -6.07 7.92
C ILE A 160 -9.89 -5.06 7.46
N ALA A 161 -9.62 -3.77 7.75
CA ALA A 161 -10.31 -2.64 7.13
C ALA A 161 -9.40 -2.00 6.08
N TRP A 162 -9.88 -1.92 4.85
CA TRP A 162 -9.25 -1.17 3.76
C TRP A 162 -9.84 0.23 3.74
N LEU A 163 -9.09 1.19 4.26
CA LEU A 163 -9.49 2.59 4.31
C LEU A 163 -9.02 3.29 3.04
N VAL A 164 -9.94 3.54 2.13
CA VAL A 164 -9.63 4.04 0.78
C VAL A 164 -9.74 5.55 0.73
N TYR A 165 -8.66 6.22 0.32
CA TYR A 165 -8.57 7.67 0.26
C TYR A 165 -8.33 8.18 -1.16
N ASP A 166 -8.78 9.40 -1.38
CA ASP A 166 -8.45 10.20 -2.56
C ASP A 166 -8.09 11.63 -2.15
N LEU A 167 -7.48 12.39 -3.05
CA LEU A 167 -7.24 13.81 -2.86
C LEU A 167 -8.31 14.58 -3.63
N LYS A 168 -9.14 15.32 -2.89
CA LYS A 168 -10.25 16.12 -3.46
C LYS A 168 -10.11 17.60 -3.15
N ILE A 169 -10.53 18.43 -4.06
CA ILE A 169 -10.75 19.86 -3.82
C ILE A 169 -12.17 20.01 -3.27
N HIS A 170 -12.28 20.63 -2.10
CA HIS A 170 -13.56 20.96 -1.49
C HIS A 170 -13.90 22.42 -1.81
N ALA A 171 -15.16 22.68 -2.11
CA ALA A 171 -15.69 24.00 -2.45
C ALA A 171 -16.54 24.56 -1.29
N ASP A 172 -16.05 24.48 -0.07
CA ASP A 172 -16.71 25.00 1.13
C ASP A 172 -15.79 25.97 1.90
N ASP A 173 -16.37 26.74 2.82
CA ASP A 173 -15.68 27.81 3.56
C ASP A 173 -14.60 27.28 4.53
N ASN A 174 -14.63 26.00 4.87
CA ASN A 174 -13.65 25.38 5.77
C ASN A 174 -12.35 24.98 5.06
N HIS A 175 -12.33 25.03 3.73
CA HIS A 175 -11.20 24.59 2.92
C HIS A 175 -10.62 25.72 2.06
N LYS A 176 -9.29 25.78 1.94
CA LYS A 176 -8.63 26.76 1.09
C LYS A 176 -8.91 26.47 -0.38
N PRO A 177 -9.35 27.47 -1.17
CA PRO A 177 -9.63 27.28 -2.59
C PRO A 177 -8.44 26.68 -3.36
N GLY A 178 -8.72 25.74 -4.26
CA GLY A 178 -7.71 25.10 -5.11
C GLY A 178 -6.75 24.14 -4.40
N ARG A 179 -6.92 23.91 -3.10
CA ARG A 179 -6.10 22.96 -2.35
C ARG A 179 -6.75 21.59 -2.31
N TYR A 180 -5.92 20.56 -2.48
CA TYR A 180 -6.34 19.18 -2.30
C TYR A 180 -6.34 18.78 -0.83
N TYR A 181 -7.38 18.06 -0.41
CA TYR A 181 -7.53 17.50 0.93
C TYR A 181 -7.67 15.98 0.87
N LEU A 182 -7.08 15.30 1.85
CA LEU A 182 -7.23 13.86 2.01
C LEU A 182 -8.69 13.56 2.39
N THR A 183 -9.37 12.75 1.60
CA THR A 183 -10.79 12.42 1.79
C THR A 183 -10.97 10.92 1.74
N LYS A 184 -11.60 10.33 2.78
CA LYS A 184 -12.02 8.92 2.72
C LYS A 184 -13.14 8.79 1.68
N VAL A 185 -12.98 7.89 0.73
CA VAL A 185 -13.93 7.68 -0.37
C VAL A 185 -14.59 6.32 -0.32
N ASP A 186 -13.98 5.37 0.39
CA ASP A 186 -14.54 4.03 0.57
C ASP A 186 -13.95 3.37 1.82
N GLU A 187 -14.61 2.30 2.29
CA GLU A 187 -14.18 1.46 3.39
C GLU A 187 -14.65 0.05 3.15
N ILE A 188 -13.73 -0.89 3.05
CA ILE A 188 -14.00 -2.28 2.73
C ILE A 188 -13.49 -3.17 3.85
N PHE A 189 -14.26 -4.18 4.23
CA PHE A 189 -13.97 -5.10 5.32
C PHE A 189 -13.76 -6.52 4.81
N THR A 190 -12.68 -7.18 5.23
CA THR A 190 -12.35 -8.53 4.80
C THR A 190 -11.86 -9.38 5.97
N ASP A 191 -12.00 -10.70 5.86
CA ASP A 191 -11.23 -11.61 6.69
C ASP A 191 -9.77 -11.66 6.21
N PHE A 192 -8.85 -12.01 7.11
CA PHE A 192 -7.43 -11.99 6.84
C PHE A 192 -7.01 -13.02 5.80
N GLU A 193 -7.47 -14.26 5.94
CA GLU A 193 -7.00 -15.38 5.13
C GLU A 193 -7.43 -15.25 3.67
N SER A 194 -8.71 -14.94 3.41
CA SER A 194 -9.20 -14.79 2.03
C SER A 194 -8.60 -13.56 1.35
N ALA A 195 -8.40 -12.46 2.07
CA ALA A 195 -7.74 -11.28 1.53
C ALA A 195 -6.28 -11.56 1.17
N LEU A 196 -5.52 -12.20 2.07
CA LEU A 196 -4.13 -12.55 1.83
C LEU A 196 -4.01 -13.52 0.65
N LEU A 197 -4.83 -14.58 0.61
CA LEU A 197 -4.85 -15.53 -0.50
C LEU A 197 -5.12 -14.84 -1.84
N SER A 198 -6.14 -13.96 -1.90
CA SER A 198 -6.49 -13.24 -3.13
C SER A 198 -5.33 -12.35 -3.63
N ILE A 199 -4.62 -11.66 -2.72
CA ILE A 199 -3.56 -10.73 -3.09
C ILE A 199 -2.25 -11.46 -3.46
N THR A 200 -1.98 -12.63 -2.86
CA THR A 200 -0.73 -13.37 -3.04
C THR A 200 -0.80 -14.41 -4.16
N THR A 201 -2.00 -14.85 -4.55
CA THR A 201 -2.21 -15.93 -5.53
C THR A 201 -2.81 -15.36 -6.81
N PRO A 202 -1.99 -14.92 -7.78
CA PRO A 202 -2.49 -14.44 -9.06
C PRO A 202 -3.19 -15.56 -9.83
N LEU A 203 -4.29 -15.22 -10.49
CA LEU A 203 -4.94 -16.15 -11.41
C LEU A 203 -3.97 -16.45 -12.58
N PRO A 204 -3.74 -17.74 -12.90
CA PRO A 204 -2.85 -18.09 -13.99
C PRO A 204 -3.48 -17.70 -15.34
N GLY A 205 -2.65 -17.23 -16.29
CA GLY A 205 -3.03 -17.10 -17.68
C GLY A 205 -3.23 -18.47 -18.35
N GLN A 206 -3.58 -18.46 -19.62
CA GLN A 206 -3.71 -19.70 -20.40
C GLN A 206 -2.30 -20.31 -20.63
N ILE A 207 -2.13 -21.57 -20.28
CA ILE A 207 -0.84 -22.27 -20.45
C ILE A 207 -0.39 -22.30 -21.92
N GLY A 208 -1.34 -22.34 -22.88
CA GLY A 208 -1.05 -22.32 -24.31
C GLY A 208 -0.33 -21.05 -24.75
N ASP A 209 -0.64 -19.89 -24.20
CA ASP A 209 0.02 -18.62 -24.51
C ASP A 209 1.47 -18.65 -24.04
N PHE A 210 1.72 -19.24 -22.87
CA PHE A 210 3.09 -19.38 -22.37
C PHE A 210 3.91 -20.38 -23.19
N ILE A 211 3.29 -21.52 -23.60
CA ILE A 211 3.94 -22.50 -24.49
C ILE A 211 4.32 -21.85 -25.81
N LYS A 212 3.42 -21.05 -26.41
CA LYS A 212 3.72 -20.31 -27.64
C LYS A 212 4.92 -19.37 -27.48
N LEU A 213 4.96 -18.61 -26.38
CA LEU A 213 6.11 -17.73 -26.08
C LEU A 213 7.40 -18.55 -25.91
N LEU A 214 7.35 -19.73 -25.27
CA LEU A 214 8.52 -20.60 -25.14
C LEU A 214 8.97 -21.14 -26.48
N GLN A 215 8.04 -21.49 -27.37
CA GLN A 215 8.36 -21.97 -28.73
C GLN A 215 9.08 -20.87 -29.55
N GLU A 216 8.54 -19.65 -29.54
CA GLU A 216 9.16 -18.51 -30.24
C GLU A 216 10.61 -18.28 -29.74
N LYS A 217 10.83 -18.33 -28.42
CA LYS A 217 12.19 -18.19 -27.84
C LYS A 217 13.10 -19.37 -28.15
N LEU A 218 12.56 -20.57 -28.22
CA LEU A 218 13.34 -21.76 -28.58
C LEU A 218 13.77 -21.70 -30.05
N ASP A 219 12.87 -21.33 -30.95
CA ASP A 219 13.15 -21.19 -32.38
C ASP A 219 14.24 -20.13 -32.58
N GLU A 220 14.13 -18.95 -31.94
CA GLU A 220 15.16 -17.91 -31.96
C GLU A 220 16.53 -18.43 -31.47
N HIS A 221 16.53 -19.22 -30.41
CA HIS A 221 17.75 -19.80 -29.84
C HIS A 221 18.38 -20.87 -30.75
N LEU A 222 17.57 -21.66 -31.43
CA LEU A 222 18.03 -22.67 -32.36
C LEU A 222 18.56 -22.07 -33.69
N GLU A 223 17.96 -20.96 -34.15
CA GLU A 223 18.42 -20.21 -35.31
C GLU A 223 19.71 -19.43 -35.02
N ASN A 224 19.86 -18.92 -33.81
CA ASN A 224 21.00 -18.13 -33.38
C ASN A 224 21.64 -18.74 -32.11
N PRO A 225 22.29 -19.90 -32.19
CA PRO A 225 22.87 -20.51 -31.00
C PRO A 225 23.95 -19.59 -30.41
N PRO A 226 23.99 -19.39 -29.08
CA PRO A 226 25.00 -18.56 -28.45
C PRO A 226 26.38 -19.09 -28.79
N THR A 227 27.21 -18.26 -29.39
CA THR A 227 28.63 -18.55 -29.60
C THR A 227 29.25 -18.87 -28.24
N ASN A 228 29.97 -19.99 -28.13
CA ASN A 228 30.62 -20.49 -26.91
C ASN A 228 31.56 -19.43 -26.29
N GLN A 229 31.03 -18.42 -25.63
CA GLN A 229 31.76 -17.55 -24.74
C GLN A 229 30.96 -17.43 -23.44
N THR A 230 31.48 -18.13 -22.42
CA THR A 230 31.14 -17.99 -21.02
C THR A 230 29.69 -18.30 -20.63
N MET A 231 29.37 -19.61 -20.48
CA MET A 231 28.39 -20.00 -19.47
C MET A 231 29.04 -19.76 -18.09
N GLU A 232 28.99 -18.54 -17.58
CA GLU A 232 29.02 -18.32 -16.14
C GLU A 232 27.71 -18.88 -15.59
N ARG A 233 27.84 -19.97 -14.82
CA ARG A 233 26.69 -20.55 -14.08
C ARG A 233 26.24 -19.49 -13.09
N PRO A 234 24.96 -19.03 -13.11
CA PRO A 234 24.43 -18.25 -12.01
C PRO A 234 24.42 -19.15 -10.75
N PHE A 235 24.99 -18.66 -9.70
CA PHE A 235 25.00 -19.25 -8.37
C PHE A 235 23.61 -19.27 -7.75
#